data_3261225070e88f28068eaf17404f9504
#
_entry.id   3261225070e88f28068eaf17404f9504
#
_cell.length_a   1.000
_cell.length_b   1.000
_cell.length_c   1.000
_cell.angle_alpha   90.00
_cell.angle_beta   90.00
_cell.angle_gamma   90.00
#
_symmetry.space_group_name_H-M   'P 1'
#
loop_
_entity.id
_entity.type
_entity.pdbx_description
1 polymer ?
#
loop_
_entity_poly.entity_id
_entity_poly.type
_entity_poly.pdbx_seq_one_letter_code
_entity_poly.pdbx_strand_id
1 'polypeptide(L)'
;MTGAGGTKRAPSPNGAISPPPLKRKVEPTVTKKAMSSFFTPTSQKKPEQLSWRIVNNSLVIGKYSKESGPKKEYPAKPKIAAFDFDSTLVSTASGNTFPRNSSDWKWWHSCVPSRLKELDADGYVIAAYQVIIVSNQKKISLQKEMKAGKGDSKSLTNFKERVAAVMKQLDLPLSVYAATQDDGYRKPRSGMWNEFLDDYDFDVAGVDLAGSVFVGDAAGRPRDHSQVDRGFAANIGVPFKTPEEFFLDADPEPLVEPFNPSSYLQNNDDDAPAPFSRQSPLELVIFCGSPGAGKSTFYWDYLEPLGYERVNQDILKTRPKCIKAAKEYLAAKKSVVVDNTNADPETRGHWVEVAKEFNVPIRCVYFSASPDLCRHNNAVRAANQDLNPESRTLLPGIAFGDFLRRFKEPALSEGLTDIVRVDFRFRGNADAKRVWGQYWI
;
A
#
# COMPACT_ATOMS: atom_id res chain seq x y z
N MET A 1 -15.32 -71.84 5.95
CA MET A 1 -16.53 -72.13 6.74
C MET A 1 -17.25 -70.83 6.90
N THR A 2 -18.35 -70.80 6.23
CA THR A 2 -19.70 -70.27 6.45
C THR A 2 -19.79 -68.72 6.52
N GLY A 3 -20.39 -67.98 5.64
CA GLY A 3 -21.54 -68.19 4.80
C GLY A 3 -22.83 -67.71 5.47
N ALA A 4 -23.27 -66.47 5.17
CA ALA A 4 -24.64 -66.00 5.30
C ALA A 4 -24.71 -64.66 4.50
N GLY A 5 -25.40 -64.54 3.42
CA GLY A 5 -26.69 -64.93 3.00
C GLY A 5 -27.72 -63.86 3.36
N GLY A 6 -27.70 -62.69 2.67
CA GLY A 6 -28.69 -61.62 2.84
C GLY A 6 -29.68 -61.66 1.68
N THR A 7 -30.89 -62.05 1.95
CA THR A 7 -32.03 -62.18 1.07
C THR A 7 -32.53 -60.85 0.54
N LYS A 8 -32.64 -60.72 -0.78
CA LYS A 8 -33.35 -59.62 -1.46
C LYS A 8 -34.86 -59.83 -1.26
N ARG A 9 -35.54 -58.84 -0.70
CA ARG A 9 -37.00 -58.73 -0.66
C ARG A 9 -37.52 -58.06 -1.94
N ALA A 10 -38.46 -58.68 -2.59
CA ALA A 10 -39.15 -58.15 -3.75
C ALA A 10 -40.08 -56.99 -3.40
N PRO A 11 -40.33 -56.04 -4.32
CA PRO A 11 -41.22 -54.88 -4.06
C PRO A 11 -42.69 -55.36 -4.20
N SER A 12 -43.52 -54.93 -3.22
CA SER A 12 -44.99 -55.07 -3.29
C SER A 12 -45.58 -53.94 -4.18
N PRO A 13 -46.62 -54.25 -4.97
CA PRO A 13 -47.32 -53.29 -5.78
C PRO A 13 -48.36 -52.52 -4.95
N ASN A 14 -48.60 -51.29 -5.29
CA ASN A 14 -49.62 -50.36 -4.79
C ASN A 14 -49.30 -49.60 -3.50
N GLY A 15 -48.56 -48.52 -3.67
CA GLY A 15 -48.55 -47.36 -2.77
C GLY A 15 -48.73 -46.08 -3.60
N ALA A 16 -49.89 -45.45 -3.48
CA ALA A 16 -50.17 -44.17 -4.13
C ALA A 16 -49.16 -43.13 -3.68
N ILE A 17 -48.38 -42.57 -4.63
CA ILE A 17 -47.44 -41.49 -4.38
C ILE A 17 -48.27 -40.22 -4.22
N SER A 18 -48.35 -39.68 -2.98
CA SER A 18 -48.89 -38.34 -2.74
C SER A 18 -48.03 -37.31 -3.44
N PRO A 19 -48.60 -36.35 -4.18
CA PRO A 19 -47.79 -35.30 -4.78
C PRO A 19 -47.09 -34.47 -3.69
N PRO A 20 -45.85 -34.01 -3.96
CA PRO A 20 -45.12 -33.18 -2.99
C PRO A 20 -45.89 -31.90 -2.67
N PRO A 21 -45.81 -31.39 -1.43
CA PRO A 21 -46.54 -30.19 -1.03
C PRO A 21 -46.15 -29.01 -1.91
N LEU A 22 -47.14 -28.35 -2.48
CA LEU A 22 -46.98 -27.13 -3.25
C LEU A 22 -46.22 -26.10 -2.43
N LYS A 23 -45.00 -25.76 -2.85
CA LYS A 23 -44.23 -24.65 -2.27
C LYS A 23 -45.06 -23.38 -2.44
N ARG A 24 -45.50 -22.77 -1.34
CA ARG A 24 -46.08 -21.44 -1.34
C ARG A 24 -45.13 -20.52 -2.12
N LYS A 25 -45.60 -19.98 -3.24
CA LYS A 25 -44.98 -18.86 -3.92
C LYS A 25 -44.98 -17.70 -2.94
N VAL A 26 -43.81 -17.37 -2.39
CA VAL A 26 -43.59 -16.07 -1.75
C VAL A 26 -43.57 -15.08 -2.89
N GLU A 27 -44.62 -14.29 -3.00
CA GLU A 27 -44.66 -13.16 -3.95
C GLU A 27 -43.56 -12.18 -3.51
N PRO A 28 -42.58 -11.84 -4.40
CA PRO A 28 -41.60 -10.82 -4.08
C PRO A 28 -42.32 -9.51 -3.87
N THR A 29 -42.21 -8.93 -2.69
CA THR A 29 -42.71 -7.60 -2.38
C THR A 29 -41.84 -6.58 -3.12
N VAL A 30 -42.11 -6.39 -4.41
CA VAL A 30 -41.51 -5.34 -5.21
C VAL A 30 -42.25 -4.04 -4.84
N THR A 31 -41.58 -3.09 -4.19
CA THR A 31 -42.14 -1.81 -3.84
C THR A 31 -42.59 -1.08 -5.12
N LYS A 32 -43.72 -0.35 -5.07
CA LYS A 32 -44.23 0.43 -6.22
C LYS A 32 -43.18 1.35 -6.84
N LYS A 33 -42.21 1.82 -6.04
CA LYS A 33 -41.08 2.64 -6.47
C LYS A 33 -40.04 1.88 -7.32
N ALA A 34 -39.81 0.61 -7.01
CA ALA A 34 -38.93 -0.25 -7.81
C ALA A 34 -39.55 -0.66 -9.15
N MET A 35 -40.90 -0.88 -9.17
CA MET A 35 -41.61 -1.16 -10.42
C MET A 35 -41.64 0.05 -11.36
N SER A 36 -41.86 1.27 -10.85
CA SER A 36 -41.91 2.47 -11.70
C SER A 36 -40.56 2.76 -12.40
N SER A 37 -39.44 2.49 -11.74
CA SER A 37 -38.12 2.71 -12.34
C SER A 37 -37.74 1.66 -13.39
N PHE A 38 -38.31 0.45 -13.31
CA PHE A 38 -38.03 -0.64 -14.26
C PHE A 38 -38.75 -0.41 -15.63
N PHE A 39 -39.90 0.22 -15.61
CA PHE A 39 -40.73 0.47 -16.83
C PHE A 39 -40.56 1.86 -17.43
N THR A 40 -39.74 2.74 -16.84
CA THR A 40 -39.44 4.04 -17.41
C THR A 40 -38.46 3.87 -18.59
N PRO A 41 -38.82 4.33 -19.82
CA PRO A 41 -37.88 4.30 -20.95
C PRO A 41 -36.58 5.00 -20.60
N THR A 42 -35.48 4.49 -21.13
CA THR A 42 -34.11 5.03 -20.85
C THR A 42 -34.01 6.53 -21.15
N SER A 43 -34.78 7.02 -22.16
CA SER A 43 -34.87 8.43 -22.52
C SER A 43 -35.61 9.31 -21.49
N GLN A 44 -36.36 8.72 -20.54
CA GLN A 44 -37.07 9.41 -19.47
C GLN A 44 -36.48 9.22 -18.09
N LYS A 45 -35.45 8.39 -17.96
CA LYS A 45 -34.68 8.27 -16.70
C LYS A 45 -33.86 9.53 -16.52
N LYS A 46 -34.11 10.26 -15.43
CA LYS A 46 -33.20 11.33 -15.06
C LYS A 46 -31.80 10.73 -14.92
N PRO A 47 -30.76 11.37 -15.45
CA PRO A 47 -29.39 10.89 -15.28
C PRO A 47 -29.09 10.74 -13.78
N GLU A 48 -28.51 9.62 -13.38
CA GLU A 48 -28.07 9.44 -12.00
C GLU A 48 -27.00 10.49 -11.70
N GLN A 49 -27.23 11.33 -10.68
CA GLN A 49 -26.31 12.39 -10.27
C GLN A 49 -24.95 11.84 -9.82
N LEU A 50 -24.90 10.59 -9.39
CA LEU A 50 -23.70 9.93 -8.88
C LEU A 50 -23.48 8.60 -9.61
N SER A 51 -22.41 8.52 -10.36
CA SER A 51 -21.96 7.30 -11.05
C SER A 51 -20.77 6.67 -10.31
N TRP A 52 -20.67 5.33 -10.38
CA TRP A 52 -19.60 4.56 -9.76
C TRP A 52 -18.91 3.62 -10.76
N ARG A 53 -17.60 3.54 -10.69
CA ARG A 53 -16.81 2.54 -11.42
C ARG A 53 -15.71 1.96 -10.53
N ILE A 54 -15.22 0.77 -10.88
CA ILE A 54 -14.09 0.13 -10.21
C ILE A 54 -13.02 -0.13 -11.24
N VAL A 55 -11.79 0.28 -10.95
CA VAL A 55 -10.63 0.12 -11.81
C VAL A 55 -9.68 -0.91 -11.17
N ASN A 56 -9.16 -1.82 -11.99
CA ASN A 56 -8.19 -2.85 -11.61
C ASN A 56 -8.55 -3.65 -10.35
N ASN A 57 -9.84 -3.76 -10.03
CA ASN A 57 -10.35 -4.43 -8.82
C ASN A 57 -9.70 -3.91 -7.51
N SER A 58 -9.32 -2.64 -7.49
CA SER A 58 -8.57 -2.00 -6.41
C SER A 58 -9.01 -0.56 -6.14
N LEU A 59 -9.33 0.22 -7.17
CA LEU A 59 -9.72 1.63 -7.06
C LEU A 59 -11.22 1.80 -7.30
N VAL A 60 -11.92 2.41 -6.34
CA VAL A 60 -13.33 2.80 -6.45
C VAL A 60 -13.40 4.27 -6.81
N ILE A 61 -14.12 4.60 -7.89
CA ILE A 61 -14.29 5.97 -8.36
C ILE A 61 -15.77 6.30 -8.35
N GLY A 62 -16.12 7.45 -7.76
CA GLY A 62 -17.44 8.04 -7.79
C GLY A 62 -17.39 9.43 -8.40
N LYS A 63 -18.27 9.75 -9.36
CA LYS A 63 -18.39 11.07 -9.96
C LYS A 63 -19.79 11.62 -9.70
N TYR A 64 -19.87 12.79 -9.07
CA TYR A 64 -21.11 13.50 -8.81
C TYR A 64 -21.25 14.68 -9.78
N SER A 65 -22.40 14.75 -10.45
CA SER A 65 -22.74 15.81 -11.40
C SER A 65 -24.00 16.53 -10.92
N LYS A 66 -24.00 17.85 -10.94
CA LYS A 66 -25.18 18.66 -10.62
C LYS A 66 -26.23 18.57 -11.73
N GLU A 67 -27.53 18.45 -11.36
CA GLU A 67 -28.64 18.24 -12.33
C GLU A 67 -28.86 19.36 -13.36
N SER A 68 -28.41 20.59 -13.08
CA SER A 68 -28.67 21.74 -13.93
C SER A 68 -27.53 22.77 -13.79
N GLY A 69 -26.64 22.76 -14.73
CA GLY A 69 -25.61 23.77 -14.91
C GLY A 69 -24.98 23.63 -16.28
N PRO A 70 -24.51 24.72 -16.89
CA PRO A 70 -23.67 24.61 -18.07
C PRO A 70 -22.48 23.71 -17.75
N LYS A 71 -21.99 22.93 -18.73
CA LYS A 71 -20.72 22.22 -18.58
C LYS A 71 -19.66 23.24 -18.16
N LYS A 72 -19.03 22.97 -17.02
CA LYS A 72 -17.97 23.84 -16.50
C LYS A 72 -16.83 23.82 -17.52
N GLU A 73 -16.54 24.96 -18.13
CA GLU A 73 -15.35 25.13 -18.95
C GLU A 73 -14.20 25.44 -18.00
N TYR A 74 -13.17 24.63 -18.04
CA TYR A 74 -11.99 24.84 -17.25
C TYR A 74 -10.99 25.72 -18.02
N PRO A 75 -10.19 26.57 -17.34
CA PRO A 75 -9.07 27.23 -17.97
C PRO A 75 -8.09 26.20 -18.57
N ALA A 76 -7.25 26.65 -19.48
CA ALA A 76 -6.26 25.77 -20.16
C ALA A 76 -5.40 24.96 -19.17
N LYS A 77 -5.17 25.48 -17.97
CA LYS A 77 -4.51 24.78 -16.85
C LYS A 77 -5.34 24.99 -15.58
N PRO A 78 -6.26 24.10 -15.23
CA PRO A 78 -7.08 24.25 -14.05
C PRO A 78 -6.26 24.06 -12.77
N LYS A 79 -6.68 24.72 -11.70
CA LYS A 79 -6.22 24.47 -10.34
C LYS A 79 -7.02 23.34 -9.73
N ILE A 80 -6.36 22.52 -8.92
CA ILE A 80 -6.97 21.36 -8.27
C ILE A 80 -6.97 21.58 -6.76
N ALA A 81 -8.13 21.44 -6.13
CA ALA A 81 -8.25 21.31 -4.68
C ALA A 81 -8.56 19.85 -4.35
N ALA A 82 -7.55 19.13 -3.93
CA ALA A 82 -7.63 17.71 -3.59
C ALA A 82 -7.66 17.51 -2.07
N PHE A 83 -8.54 16.66 -1.60
CA PHE A 83 -8.76 16.44 -0.16
C PHE A 83 -8.69 14.96 0.18
N ASP A 84 -8.07 14.61 1.30
CA ASP A 84 -8.40 13.34 1.95
C ASP A 84 -9.85 13.38 2.46
N PHE A 85 -10.41 12.22 2.77
CA PHE A 85 -11.81 12.09 3.17
C PHE A 85 -11.99 11.99 4.68
N ASP A 86 -11.44 10.94 5.28
CA ASP A 86 -11.60 10.65 6.70
C ASP A 86 -10.64 11.52 7.54
N SER A 87 -11.12 12.13 8.61
CA SER A 87 -10.38 13.09 9.46
C SER A 87 -9.96 14.40 8.76
N THR A 88 -10.35 14.60 7.51
CA THR A 88 -10.10 15.84 6.73
C THR A 88 -11.39 16.55 6.36
N LEU A 89 -12.28 15.91 5.60
CA LEU A 89 -13.61 16.44 5.28
C LEU A 89 -14.66 15.98 6.29
N VAL A 90 -14.60 14.73 6.70
CA VAL A 90 -15.54 14.11 7.63
C VAL A 90 -14.84 13.39 8.77
N SER A 91 -15.53 13.26 9.88
CA SER A 91 -15.16 12.42 11.01
C SER A 91 -16.32 11.50 11.39
N THR A 92 -16.08 10.46 12.18
CA THR A 92 -17.16 9.61 12.67
C THR A 92 -18.02 10.36 13.68
N ALA A 93 -19.35 10.24 13.57
CA ALA A 93 -20.26 10.81 14.56
C ALA A 93 -20.17 10.08 15.91
N SER A 94 -19.83 8.78 15.87
CA SER A 94 -19.66 7.92 17.04
C SER A 94 -18.36 8.15 17.83
N GLY A 95 -17.39 8.89 17.28
CA GLY A 95 -16.06 9.07 17.86
C GLY A 95 -15.11 7.86 17.71
N ASN A 96 -15.55 6.79 17.02
CA ASN A 96 -14.66 5.66 16.72
C ASN A 96 -13.69 5.99 15.59
N THR A 97 -12.55 5.31 15.56
CA THR A 97 -11.56 5.42 14.47
C THR A 97 -12.16 5.08 13.10
N PHE A 98 -13.14 4.17 13.03
CA PHE A 98 -13.78 3.74 11.78
C PHE A 98 -15.30 3.81 11.90
N PRO A 99 -15.99 4.23 10.82
CA PRO A 99 -17.44 4.34 10.84
C PRO A 99 -18.11 2.97 11.00
N ARG A 100 -19.17 2.92 11.81
CA ARG A 100 -19.97 1.70 12.08
C ARG A 100 -20.89 1.34 10.91
N ASN A 101 -21.41 2.35 10.23
CA ASN A 101 -22.33 2.23 9.10
C ASN A 101 -22.27 3.49 8.22
N SER A 102 -23.11 3.57 7.20
CA SER A 102 -23.15 4.69 6.25
C SER A 102 -23.61 6.03 6.84
N SER A 103 -24.33 6.03 7.95
CA SER A 103 -24.79 7.26 8.63
C SER A 103 -23.86 7.72 9.76
N ASP A 104 -22.81 6.95 10.09
CA ASP A 104 -21.87 7.29 11.15
C ASP A 104 -20.79 8.26 10.66
N TRP A 105 -21.23 9.50 10.34
CA TRP A 105 -20.33 10.57 9.94
C TRP A 105 -20.91 11.95 10.33
N LYS A 106 -20.03 12.91 10.45
CA LYS A 106 -20.29 14.35 10.58
C LYS A 106 -19.20 15.11 9.86
N TRP A 107 -19.41 16.37 9.54
CA TRP A 107 -18.34 17.22 9.04
C TRP A 107 -17.19 17.27 10.05
N TRP A 108 -15.95 17.25 9.55
CA TRP A 108 -14.75 17.42 10.39
C TRP A 108 -14.85 18.72 11.20
N HIS A 109 -15.26 19.81 10.55
CA HIS A 109 -15.60 21.08 11.19
C HIS A 109 -16.80 21.71 10.45
N SER A 110 -17.53 22.60 11.14
CA SER A 110 -18.74 23.23 10.59
C SER A 110 -18.48 24.12 9.38
N CYS A 111 -17.27 24.67 9.21
CA CYS A 111 -16.89 25.51 8.07
C CYS A 111 -16.56 24.72 6.79
N VAL A 112 -16.35 23.39 6.87
CA VAL A 112 -15.94 22.59 5.70
C VAL A 112 -16.89 22.75 4.50
N PRO A 113 -18.22 22.64 4.65
CA PRO A 113 -19.12 22.81 3.51
C PRO A 113 -19.09 24.19 2.86
N SER A 114 -19.00 25.26 3.66
CA SER A 114 -18.92 26.63 3.13
C SER A 114 -17.60 26.89 2.39
N ARG A 115 -16.48 26.46 2.96
CA ARG A 115 -15.15 26.63 2.32
C ARG A 115 -15.05 25.86 1.01
N LEU A 116 -15.62 24.64 0.92
CA LEU A 116 -15.66 23.89 -0.34
C LEU A 116 -16.57 24.57 -1.38
N LYS A 117 -17.68 25.15 -0.97
CA LYS A 117 -18.55 25.92 -1.86
C LYS A 117 -17.91 27.23 -2.36
N GLU A 118 -17.12 27.88 -1.52
CA GLU A 118 -16.32 29.04 -1.93
C GLU A 118 -15.34 28.71 -3.05
N LEU A 119 -14.65 27.55 -2.99
CA LEU A 119 -13.75 27.08 -4.06
C LEU A 119 -14.50 26.87 -5.40
N ASP A 120 -15.78 26.53 -5.36
CA ASP A 120 -16.62 26.37 -6.56
C ASP A 120 -17.27 27.69 -7.03
N ALA A 121 -17.59 28.60 -6.10
CA ALA A 121 -18.39 29.81 -6.33
C ALA A 121 -17.58 30.99 -6.86
N ASP A 122 -16.26 31.01 -6.81
CA ASP A 122 -15.42 32.06 -7.38
C ASP A 122 -15.58 32.10 -8.90
N GLY A 123 -16.81 32.48 -9.28
CA GLY A 123 -17.34 32.60 -10.66
C GLY A 123 -16.65 33.64 -11.53
N TYR A 124 -15.49 34.12 -11.12
CA TYR A 124 -14.53 34.78 -11.99
C TYR A 124 -13.68 33.70 -12.66
N VAL A 125 -13.80 33.61 -13.95
CA VAL A 125 -13.22 32.70 -14.95
C VAL A 125 -11.71 32.37 -14.80
N ILE A 126 -11.05 32.80 -13.75
CA ILE A 126 -9.59 32.65 -13.54
C ILE A 126 -9.21 31.75 -12.35
N ALA A 127 -10.14 31.31 -11.49
CA ALA A 127 -9.78 30.58 -10.26
C ALA A 127 -10.73 29.44 -9.83
N ALA A 128 -11.57 28.88 -10.72
CA ALA A 128 -12.39 27.75 -10.35
C ALA A 128 -11.53 26.51 -10.15
N TYR A 129 -11.50 25.98 -8.91
CA TYR A 129 -10.86 24.70 -8.60
C TYR A 129 -11.69 23.52 -9.06
N GLN A 130 -11.06 22.51 -9.63
CA GLN A 130 -11.66 21.18 -9.67
C GLN A 130 -11.48 20.53 -8.30
N VAL A 131 -12.58 20.26 -7.62
CA VAL A 131 -12.56 19.62 -6.30
C VAL A 131 -12.56 18.10 -6.45
N ILE A 132 -11.59 17.43 -5.82
CA ILE A 132 -11.53 15.97 -5.78
C ILE A 132 -11.26 15.45 -4.37
N ILE A 133 -11.72 14.22 -4.12
CA ILE A 133 -11.46 13.47 -2.90
C ILE A 133 -10.54 12.30 -3.24
N VAL A 134 -9.44 12.16 -2.51
CA VAL A 134 -8.41 11.11 -2.72
C VAL A 134 -8.18 10.39 -1.40
N SER A 135 -8.68 9.15 -1.26
CA SER A 135 -8.74 8.49 0.04
C SER A 135 -8.20 7.07 0.05
N ASN A 136 -7.53 6.70 1.15
CA ASN A 136 -7.04 5.35 1.42
C ASN A 136 -8.09 4.53 2.20
N GLN A 137 -8.74 3.56 1.56
CA GLN A 137 -9.89 2.80 2.08
C GLN A 137 -9.62 1.28 2.18
N LYS A 138 -8.50 0.87 2.80
CA LYS A 138 -8.05 -0.54 2.89
C LYS A 138 -9.06 -1.52 3.50
N LYS A 139 -10.04 -1.05 4.27
CA LYS A 139 -11.06 -1.92 4.90
C LYS A 139 -12.24 -2.24 3.99
N ILE A 140 -12.30 -1.66 2.80
CA ILE A 140 -13.35 -1.96 1.82
C ILE A 140 -12.98 -3.25 1.08
N SER A 141 -13.89 -4.22 1.11
CA SER A 141 -13.79 -5.43 0.29
C SER A 141 -14.52 -5.21 -1.04
N LEU A 142 -13.85 -5.49 -2.14
CA LEU A 142 -14.46 -5.51 -3.48
C LEU A 142 -15.01 -6.88 -3.87
N GLN A 143 -14.84 -7.90 -3.00
CA GLN A 143 -15.40 -9.22 -3.22
C GLN A 143 -16.92 -9.18 -3.07
N LYS A 144 -17.63 -9.73 -4.06
CA LYS A 144 -19.10 -9.86 -4.00
C LYS A 144 -19.47 -10.88 -2.94
N GLU A 145 -20.42 -10.57 -2.07
CA GLU A 145 -20.94 -11.52 -1.11
C GLU A 145 -21.79 -12.59 -1.86
N MET A 146 -21.25 -13.80 -2.01
CA MET A 146 -21.91 -14.88 -2.75
C MET A 146 -23.23 -15.37 -2.14
N LYS A 147 -23.53 -15.00 -0.88
CA LYS A 147 -24.76 -15.41 -0.16
C LYS A 147 -26.00 -14.52 -0.44
N ALA A 148 -25.83 -13.33 -0.98
CA ALA A 148 -26.92 -12.35 -1.12
C ALA A 148 -27.23 -11.93 -2.57
N GLY A 149 -26.77 -12.70 -3.58
CA GLY A 149 -26.93 -12.28 -4.98
C GLY A 149 -25.82 -11.31 -5.43
N LYS A 150 -25.87 -10.87 -6.68
CA LYS A 150 -24.80 -10.11 -7.40
C LYS A 150 -24.54 -8.68 -6.88
N GLY A 151 -24.61 -8.42 -5.57
CA GLY A 151 -24.45 -7.09 -4.97
C GLY A 151 -23.03 -6.78 -4.48
N ASP A 152 -22.77 -5.50 -4.22
CA ASP A 152 -21.55 -5.02 -3.56
C ASP A 152 -21.43 -5.59 -2.14
N SER A 153 -20.21 -5.68 -1.62
CA SER A 153 -19.98 -6.03 -0.22
C SER A 153 -20.59 -4.99 0.71
N LYS A 154 -20.92 -5.36 1.94
CA LYS A 154 -21.46 -4.45 2.96
C LYS A 154 -20.53 -3.23 3.20
N SER A 155 -19.22 -3.45 3.21
CA SER A 155 -18.25 -2.37 3.41
C SER A 155 -18.23 -1.39 2.23
N LEU A 156 -18.31 -1.89 1.00
CA LEU A 156 -18.39 -1.06 -0.20
C LEU A 156 -19.72 -0.28 -0.26
N THR A 157 -20.83 -0.93 0.05
CA THR A 157 -22.16 -0.28 0.11
C THR A 157 -22.17 0.85 1.13
N ASN A 158 -21.72 0.61 2.36
CA ASN A 158 -21.62 1.62 3.40
C ASN A 158 -20.75 2.81 2.97
N PHE A 159 -19.63 2.56 2.31
CA PHE A 159 -18.76 3.62 1.81
C PHE A 159 -19.45 4.45 0.73
N LYS A 160 -20.03 3.81 -0.28
CA LYS A 160 -20.76 4.48 -1.36
C LYS A 160 -21.91 5.34 -0.83
N GLU A 161 -22.70 4.83 0.11
CA GLU A 161 -23.81 5.56 0.73
C GLU A 161 -23.31 6.76 1.54
N ARG A 162 -22.21 6.61 2.32
CA ARG A 162 -21.60 7.70 3.08
C ARG A 162 -21.08 8.82 2.17
N VAL A 163 -20.35 8.46 1.13
CA VAL A 163 -19.86 9.42 0.12
C VAL A 163 -21.02 10.09 -0.59
N ALA A 164 -22.04 9.34 -1.00
CA ALA A 164 -23.23 9.88 -1.64
C ALA A 164 -23.96 10.91 -0.75
N ALA A 165 -24.07 10.66 0.55
CA ALA A 165 -24.65 11.59 1.50
C ALA A 165 -23.86 12.90 1.62
N VAL A 166 -22.52 12.81 1.67
CA VAL A 166 -21.61 13.96 1.69
C VAL A 166 -21.73 14.77 0.40
N MET A 167 -21.63 14.12 -0.76
CA MET A 167 -21.71 14.77 -2.07
C MET A 167 -23.05 15.46 -2.29
N LYS A 168 -24.15 14.80 -1.90
CA LYS A 168 -25.50 15.37 -1.99
C LYS A 168 -25.67 16.60 -1.09
N GLN A 169 -25.07 16.62 0.10
CA GLN A 169 -25.14 17.74 1.00
C GLN A 169 -24.30 18.93 0.53
N LEU A 170 -23.15 18.66 -0.11
CA LEU A 170 -22.31 19.67 -0.75
C LEU A 170 -22.99 20.26 -1.99
N ASP A 171 -23.61 19.42 -2.80
CA ASP A 171 -24.21 19.75 -4.11
C ASP A 171 -23.20 20.47 -5.04
N LEU A 172 -21.99 19.94 -5.09
CA LEU A 172 -20.89 20.42 -5.93
C LEU A 172 -20.46 19.33 -6.91
N PRO A 173 -20.11 19.67 -8.16
CA PRO A 173 -19.45 18.72 -9.06
C PRO A 173 -18.13 18.30 -8.45
N LEU A 174 -18.00 17.03 -8.08
CA LEU A 174 -16.75 16.50 -7.51
C LEU A 174 -16.61 15.00 -7.76
N SER A 175 -15.38 14.54 -7.71
CA SER A 175 -15.07 13.12 -7.86
C SER A 175 -14.35 12.58 -6.64
N VAL A 176 -14.57 11.30 -6.32
CA VAL A 176 -13.86 10.57 -5.29
C VAL A 176 -13.07 9.43 -5.90
N TYR A 177 -11.81 9.30 -5.48
CA TYR A 177 -10.89 8.22 -5.80
C TYR A 177 -10.50 7.53 -4.51
N ALA A 178 -10.84 6.25 -4.35
CA ALA A 178 -10.68 5.51 -3.11
C ALA A 178 -9.91 4.21 -3.34
N ALA A 179 -8.66 4.16 -2.87
CA ALA A 179 -7.80 2.98 -2.98
C ALA A 179 -8.15 1.95 -1.90
N THR A 180 -8.52 0.72 -2.31
CA THR A 180 -8.93 -0.35 -1.40
C THR A 180 -7.86 -1.39 -1.16
N GLN A 181 -6.78 -1.39 -1.94
CA GLN A 181 -5.65 -2.31 -1.83
C GLN A 181 -4.35 -1.56 -1.51
N ASP A 182 -3.28 -2.31 -1.23
CA ASP A 182 -1.94 -1.76 -1.01
C ASP A 182 -1.12 -1.86 -2.31
N ASP A 183 -1.53 -1.11 -3.30
CA ASP A 183 -0.96 -1.09 -4.65
C ASP A 183 -0.59 0.33 -5.09
N GLY A 184 -0.37 0.54 -6.41
CA GLY A 184 0.01 1.83 -6.99
C GLY A 184 -1.01 2.96 -6.78
N TYR A 185 -2.27 2.66 -6.47
CA TYR A 185 -3.29 3.68 -6.20
C TYR A 185 -3.22 4.22 -4.78
N ARG A 186 -2.71 3.42 -3.81
CA ARG A 186 -2.71 3.82 -2.41
C ARG A 186 -1.72 4.95 -2.12
N LYS A 187 -2.17 6.07 -1.52
CA LYS A 187 -1.28 7.14 -1.01
C LYS A 187 -0.19 6.55 -0.11
N PRO A 188 1.06 6.99 -0.23
CA PRO A 188 1.54 8.18 -0.94
C PRO A 188 1.77 8.02 -2.46
N ARG A 189 1.55 6.84 -3.06
CA ARG A 189 1.76 6.59 -4.49
C ARG A 189 0.76 7.38 -5.34
N SER A 190 1.18 7.85 -6.51
CA SER A 190 0.43 8.81 -7.33
C SER A 190 -0.70 8.21 -8.20
N GLY A 191 -0.98 6.90 -8.11
CA GLY A 191 -1.91 6.26 -9.05
C GLY A 191 -3.32 6.85 -9.07
N MET A 192 -3.88 7.27 -7.92
CA MET A 192 -5.19 7.95 -7.89
C MET A 192 -5.17 9.31 -8.61
N TRP A 193 -4.05 10.04 -8.51
CA TRP A 193 -3.87 11.30 -9.21
C TRP A 193 -3.75 11.11 -10.71
N ASN A 194 -2.98 10.11 -11.15
CA ASN A 194 -2.83 9.80 -12.57
C ASN A 194 -4.19 9.41 -13.19
N GLU A 195 -4.97 8.58 -12.49
CA GLU A 195 -6.32 8.20 -12.94
C GLU A 195 -7.28 9.41 -12.99
N PHE A 196 -7.11 10.37 -12.06
CA PHE A 196 -7.86 11.63 -12.11
C PHE A 196 -7.46 12.47 -13.32
N LEU A 197 -6.17 12.61 -13.62
CA LEU A 197 -5.71 13.37 -14.77
C LEU A 197 -6.25 12.77 -16.09
N ASP A 198 -6.19 11.45 -16.24
CA ASP A 198 -6.75 10.71 -17.38
C ASP A 198 -8.26 10.91 -17.51
N ASP A 199 -8.99 10.85 -16.39
CA ASP A 199 -10.44 11.01 -16.33
C ASP A 199 -10.98 12.36 -16.84
N TYR A 200 -10.13 13.37 -16.86
CA TYR A 200 -10.46 14.75 -17.25
C TYR A 200 -9.62 15.28 -18.41
N ASP A 201 -8.85 14.40 -19.08
CA ASP A 201 -7.91 14.75 -20.16
C ASP A 201 -6.88 15.80 -19.73
N PHE A 202 -6.58 15.88 -18.42
CA PHE A 202 -5.60 16.81 -17.85
C PHE A 202 -4.16 16.31 -17.97
N ASP A 203 -3.95 15.05 -18.31
CA ASP A 203 -2.66 14.49 -18.69
C ASP A 203 -2.13 15.15 -19.98
N VAL A 204 -3.03 15.56 -20.88
CA VAL A 204 -2.71 16.27 -22.13
C VAL A 204 -2.70 17.79 -21.95
N ALA A 205 -3.74 18.34 -21.30
CA ALA A 205 -3.90 19.80 -21.11
C ALA A 205 -2.96 20.36 -20.02
N GLY A 206 -2.58 19.52 -19.05
CA GLY A 206 -1.84 19.91 -17.86
C GLY A 206 -2.70 20.57 -16.81
N VAL A 207 -2.12 20.74 -15.61
CA VAL A 207 -2.74 21.41 -14.46
C VAL A 207 -1.77 22.46 -13.88
N ASP A 208 -2.31 23.49 -13.23
CA ASP A 208 -1.52 24.43 -12.44
C ASP A 208 -1.20 23.79 -11.08
N LEU A 209 -0.09 23.05 -11.00
CA LEU A 209 0.33 22.37 -9.78
C LEU A 209 0.66 23.35 -8.65
N ALA A 210 1.32 24.47 -8.95
CA ALA A 210 1.72 25.47 -7.96
C ALA A 210 0.51 26.22 -7.36
N GLY A 211 -0.53 26.46 -8.18
CA GLY A 211 -1.79 27.06 -7.74
C GLY A 211 -2.78 26.04 -7.13
N SER A 212 -2.47 24.73 -7.20
CA SER A 212 -3.27 23.66 -6.61
C SER A 212 -2.96 23.45 -5.14
N VAL A 213 -3.79 22.66 -4.44
CA VAL A 213 -3.56 22.31 -3.03
C VAL A 213 -4.02 20.87 -2.77
N PHE A 214 -3.27 20.15 -1.95
CA PHE A 214 -3.71 18.91 -1.33
C PHE A 214 -3.88 19.10 0.19
N VAL A 215 -5.04 18.73 0.71
CA VAL A 215 -5.38 18.86 2.14
C VAL A 215 -5.58 17.47 2.75
N GLY A 216 -4.87 17.18 3.84
CA GLY A 216 -4.96 15.88 4.51
C GLY A 216 -4.44 15.89 5.94
N ASP A 217 -4.94 14.98 6.79
CA ASP A 217 -4.59 14.88 8.21
C ASP A 217 -3.30 14.09 8.47
N ALA A 218 -2.91 13.19 7.56
CA ALA A 218 -1.69 12.40 7.68
C ALA A 218 -0.44 13.19 7.23
N ALA A 219 -0.05 14.17 8.04
CA ALA A 219 0.98 15.16 7.74
C ALA A 219 2.37 14.81 8.29
N GLY A 220 2.49 13.83 9.21
CA GLY A 220 3.74 13.49 9.90
C GLY A 220 4.01 14.37 11.13
N ARG A 221 2.99 14.96 11.72
CA ARG A 221 3.06 15.65 13.02
C ARG A 221 3.22 14.63 14.17
N PRO A 222 3.63 15.03 15.38
CA PRO A 222 3.81 14.10 16.51
C PRO A 222 2.59 13.23 16.86
N ARG A 223 1.38 13.72 16.54
CA ARG A 223 0.12 13.01 16.83
C ARG A 223 -0.46 12.26 15.64
N ASP A 224 0.13 12.42 14.46
CA ASP A 224 -0.37 11.79 13.25
C ASP A 224 0.08 10.33 13.20
N HIS A 225 -0.79 9.47 12.68
CA HIS A 225 -0.49 8.05 12.52
C HIS A 225 0.47 7.76 11.35
N SER A 226 0.66 8.72 10.44
CA SER A 226 1.52 8.62 9.26
C SER A 226 1.74 9.97 8.57
N GLN A 227 2.56 9.98 7.52
CA GLN A 227 2.81 11.13 6.65
C GLN A 227 2.34 10.92 5.20
N VAL A 228 1.44 9.97 4.97
CA VAL A 228 1.08 9.53 3.61
C VAL A 228 0.43 10.61 2.76
N ASP A 229 -0.27 11.57 3.37
CA ASP A 229 -0.90 12.68 2.66
C ASP A 229 0.13 13.71 2.20
N ARG A 230 1.06 14.06 3.09
CA ARG A 230 2.18 14.93 2.74
C ARG A 230 3.09 14.29 1.68
N GLY A 231 3.41 13.00 1.83
CA GLY A 231 4.18 12.24 0.85
C GLY A 231 3.48 12.16 -0.51
N PHE A 232 2.15 12.01 -0.52
CA PHE A 232 1.35 12.04 -1.75
C PHE A 232 1.42 13.41 -2.44
N ALA A 233 1.21 14.50 -1.69
CA ALA A 233 1.31 15.85 -2.21
C ALA A 233 2.71 16.14 -2.81
N ALA A 234 3.77 15.69 -2.12
CA ALA A 234 5.14 15.80 -2.62
C ALA A 234 5.36 15.01 -3.91
N ASN A 235 4.82 13.78 -4.01
CA ASN A 235 4.94 12.94 -5.20
C ASN A 235 4.24 13.52 -6.43
N ILE A 236 3.13 14.22 -6.25
CA ILE A 236 2.38 14.85 -7.35
C ILE A 236 2.79 16.31 -7.60
N GLY A 237 3.70 16.86 -6.78
CA GLY A 237 4.22 18.22 -6.94
C GLY A 237 3.23 19.34 -6.57
N VAL A 238 2.28 19.08 -5.67
CA VAL A 238 1.23 20.01 -5.25
C VAL A 238 1.52 20.49 -3.81
N PRO A 239 1.33 21.80 -3.49
CA PRO A 239 1.39 22.29 -2.12
C PRO A 239 0.49 21.52 -1.17
N PHE A 240 1.00 21.23 0.03
CA PHE A 240 0.28 20.50 1.08
C PHE A 240 -0.18 21.44 2.19
N LYS A 241 -1.38 21.18 2.73
CA LYS A 241 -1.90 21.80 3.96
C LYS A 241 -2.58 20.76 4.84
N THR A 242 -2.52 20.96 6.15
CA THR A 242 -3.37 20.22 7.08
C THR A 242 -4.80 20.77 7.06
N PRO A 243 -5.81 20.03 7.56
CA PRO A 243 -7.17 20.55 7.70
C PRO A 243 -7.24 21.82 8.52
N GLU A 244 -6.45 21.92 9.58
CA GLU A 244 -6.36 23.09 10.46
C GLU A 244 -5.81 24.31 9.72
N GLU A 245 -4.73 24.13 8.95
CA GLU A 245 -4.14 25.21 8.14
C GLU A 245 -5.07 25.68 7.01
N PHE A 246 -5.84 24.76 6.42
CA PHE A 246 -6.68 25.10 5.27
C PHE A 246 -8.06 25.65 5.66
N PHE A 247 -8.72 25.04 6.64
CA PHE A 247 -10.08 25.38 7.02
C PHE A 247 -10.17 26.42 8.14
N LEU A 248 -9.15 26.48 9.00
CA LEU A 248 -9.15 27.33 10.21
C LEU A 248 -8.07 28.39 10.18
N ASP A 249 -7.30 28.48 9.09
CA ASP A 249 -6.17 29.41 8.93
C ASP A 249 -5.17 29.32 10.11
N ALA A 250 -4.97 28.10 10.65
CA ALA A 250 -4.04 27.85 11.75
C ALA A 250 -2.59 27.90 11.26
N ASP A 251 -1.69 28.27 12.17
CA ASP A 251 -0.26 28.22 11.91
C ASP A 251 0.22 26.77 11.71
N PRO A 252 1.22 26.53 10.83
CA PRO A 252 1.80 25.21 10.63
C PRO A 252 2.41 24.64 11.92
N GLU A 253 2.05 23.40 12.26
CA GLU A 253 2.67 22.69 13.37
C GLU A 253 4.07 22.14 13.00
N PRO A 254 5.01 22.10 13.98
CA PRO A 254 6.32 21.48 13.76
C PRO A 254 6.18 20.02 13.35
N LEU A 255 6.98 19.59 12.38
CA LEU A 255 7.06 18.19 11.94
C LEU A 255 8.11 17.46 12.80
N VAL A 256 7.83 16.23 13.18
CA VAL A 256 8.87 15.28 13.58
C VAL A 256 9.58 14.86 12.30
N GLU A 257 10.94 14.94 12.28
CA GLU A 257 11.75 14.63 11.08
C GLU A 257 11.14 13.50 10.24
N PRO A 258 10.37 13.80 9.20
CA PRO A 258 9.72 12.78 8.41
C PRO A 258 10.76 12.07 7.56
N PHE A 259 10.59 10.77 7.36
CA PHE A 259 11.40 10.04 6.38
C PHE A 259 11.35 10.74 5.02
N ASN A 260 12.50 11.14 4.52
CA ASN A 260 12.64 11.79 3.22
C ASN A 260 13.55 10.94 2.32
N PRO A 261 12.99 10.27 1.29
CA PRO A 261 13.80 9.43 0.39
C PRO A 261 14.85 10.24 -0.37
N SER A 262 14.58 11.50 -0.73
CA SER A 262 15.52 12.35 -1.48
C SER A 262 16.82 12.61 -0.74
N SER A 263 16.82 12.57 0.60
CA SER A 263 18.04 12.77 1.40
C SER A 263 19.10 11.68 1.16
N TYR A 264 18.68 10.48 0.77
CA TYR A 264 19.57 9.35 0.47
C TYR A 264 20.13 9.38 -0.97
N LEU A 265 19.67 10.30 -1.81
CA LEU A 265 20.09 10.42 -3.21
C LEU A 265 21.23 11.42 -3.41
N GLN A 266 21.60 12.19 -2.38
CA GLN A 266 22.56 13.28 -2.47
C GLN A 266 24.02 12.82 -2.33
N ASN A 267 24.28 11.63 -1.80
CA ASN A 267 25.63 11.12 -1.50
C ASN A 267 26.08 10.11 -2.57
N ASN A 268 26.33 10.57 -3.79
CA ASN A 268 26.95 9.76 -4.84
C ASN A 268 28.46 10.08 -4.91
N ASP A 269 29.25 9.57 -3.94
CA ASP A 269 30.68 9.38 -4.13
C ASP A 269 30.87 8.08 -4.91
N ASP A 270 30.82 8.16 -6.25
CA ASP A 270 31.10 7.02 -7.14
C ASP A 270 32.56 6.54 -7.03
N ASP A 271 33.45 7.37 -6.46
CA ASP A 271 34.86 7.08 -6.23
C ASP A 271 35.19 6.45 -4.86
N ALA A 272 34.18 6.18 -4.03
CA ALA A 272 34.44 5.56 -2.73
C ALA A 272 34.96 4.12 -2.91
N PRO A 273 36.01 3.71 -2.14
CA PRO A 273 36.55 2.37 -2.24
C PRO A 273 35.48 1.31 -1.97
N ALA A 274 35.67 0.11 -2.57
CA ALA A 274 34.76 -1.01 -2.35
C ALA A 274 34.58 -1.25 -0.85
N PRO A 275 33.35 -1.30 -0.32
CA PRO A 275 33.11 -1.42 1.12
C PRO A 275 33.47 -2.79 1.69
N PHE A 276 33.89 -3.72 0.85
CA PHE A 276 34.28 -5.07 1.24
C PHE A 276 35.44 -5.58 0.40
N SER A 277 36.38 -6.23 1.07
CA SER A 277 37.46 -6.98 0.46
C SER A 277 37.69 -8.31 1.20
N ARG A 278 38.11 -9.35 0.46
CA ARG A 278 38.49 -10.65 1.05
C ARG A 278 39.71 -10.47 1.93
N GLN A 279 39.69 -11.06 3.14
CA GLN A 279 40.81 -11.01 4.08
C GLN A 279 41.51 -12.36 4.23
N SER A 280 40.84 -13.48 3.93
CA SER A 280 41.38 -14.82 4.05
C SER A 280 41.09 -15.66 2.81
N PRO A 281 41.95 -16.62 2.45
CA PRO A 281 41.70 -17.52 1.32
C PRO A 281 40.37 -18.29 1.45
N LEU A 282 40.02 -18.66 2.68
CA LEU A 282 38.76 -19.32 3.03
C LEU A 282 38.15 -18.65 4.26
N GLU A 283 36.97 -18.12 4.15
CA GLU A 283 36.27 -17.45 5.25
C GLU A 283 34.76 -17.60 5.15
N LEU A 284 34.06 -17.45 6.28
CA LEU A 284 32.63 -17.40 6.39
C LEU A 284 32.20 -15.94 6.64
N VAL A 285 31.27 -15.44 5.85
CA VAL A 285 30.67 -14.11 6.02
C VAL A 285 29.23 -14.27 6.40
N ILE A 286 28.76 -13.53 7.38
CA ILE A 286 27.33 -13.43 7.68
C ILE A 286 26.85 -11.99 7.46
N PHE A 287 25.69 -11.84 6.88
CA PHE A 287 25.00 -10.55 6.81
C PHE A 287 24.14 -10.37 8.05
N CYS A 288 24.11 -9.16 8.60
CA CYS A 288 23.20 -8.75 9.67
C CYS A 288 22.47 -7.47 9.25
N GLY A 289 21.14 -7.50 9.25
CA GLY A 289 20.36 -6.32 8.88
C GLY A 289 18.91 -6.64 8.52
N SER A 290 18.04 -5.61 8.60
CA SER A 290 16.60 -5.69 8.33
C SER A 290 16.30 -6.23 6.92
N PRO A 291 15.14 -6.86 6.69
CA PRO A 291 14.61 -7.01 5.33
C PRO A 291 14.60 -5.65 4.62
N GLY A 292 15.00 -5.60 3.34
CA GLY A 292 15.07 -4.34 2.59
C GLY A 292 16.34 -3.49 2.83
N ALA A 293 17.29 -3.94 3.63
CA ALA A 293 18.53 -3.19 3.90
C ALA A 293 19.58 -3.25 2.78
N GLY A 294 19.32 -3.95 1.66
CA GLY A 294 20.26 -4.05 0.53
C GLY A 294 21.21 -5.25 0.57
N LYS A 295 21.05 -6.21 1.49
CA LYS A 295 21.92 -7.38 1.65
C LYS A 295 22.17 -8.16 0.36
N SER A 296 21.12 -8.55 -0.34
CA SER A 296 21.27 -9.36 -1.56
C SER A 296 21.94 -8.57 -2.69
N THR A 297 21.65 -7.27 -2.82
CA THR A 297 22.34 -6.40 -3.77
C THR A 297 23.85 -6.34 -3.46
N PHE A 298 24.19 -6.19 -2.17
CA PHE A 298 25.58 -6.19 -1.73
C PHE A 298 26.29 -7.51 -2.05
N TYR A 299 25.59 -8.65 -1.97
CA TYR A 299 26.16 -9.92 -2.39
C TYR A 299 26.54 -9.91 -3.86
N TRP A 300 25.60 -9.52 -4.73
CA TRP A 300 25.81 -9.50 -6.18
C TRP A 300 26.91 -8.51 -6.61
N ASP A 301 26.99 -7.37 -5.95
CA ASP A 301 27.95 -6.32 -6.30
C ASP A 301 29.39 -6.62 -5.81
N TYR A 302 29.54 -7.26 -4.63
CA TYR A 302 30.84 -7.33 -3.95
C TYR A 302 31.34 -8.73 -3.60
N LEU A 303 30.48 -9.69 -3.31
CA LEU A 303 30.91 -11.00 -2.85
C LEU A 303 30.88 -12.06 -3.96
N GLU A 304 29.89 -12.02 -4.81
CA GLU A 304 29.82 -12.93 -5.96
C GLU A 304 31.02 -12.78 -6.89
N PRO A 305 31.49 -11.57 -7.26
CA PRO A 305 32.70 -11.41 -8.06
C PRO A 305 33.98 -11.91 -7.40
N LEU A 306 33.97 -11.97 -6.05
CA LEU A 306 35.05 -12.54 -5.26
C LEU A 306 34.95 -14.06 -5.09
N GLY A 307 33.94 -14.72 -5.67
CA GLY A 307 33.76 -16.15 -5.66
C GLY A 307 33.22 -16.72 -4.33
N TYR A 308 32.39 -15.96 -3.59
CA TYR A 308 31.67 -16.48 -2.42
C TYR A 308 30.41 -17.23 -2.84
N GLU A 309 30.18 -18.39 -2.26
CA GLU A 309 28.95 -19.14 -2.40
C GLU A 309 27.87 -18.57 -1.47
N ARG A 310 26.68 -18.34 -2.03
CA ARG A 310 25.55 -17.74 -1.29
C ARG A 310 24.68 -18.80 -0.62
N VAL A 311 24.48 -18.65 0.67
CA VAL A 311 23.52 -19.41 1.46
C VAL A 311 22.37 -18.47 1.88
N ASN A 312 21.17 -18.74 1.42
CA ASN A 312 20.00 -17.89 1.68
C ASN A 312 18.79 -18.74 2.08
N GLN A 313 18.13 -18.38 3.20
CA GLN A 313 17.02 -19.15 3.76
C GLN A 313 15.72 -19.01 2.92
N ASP A 314 15.54 -17.92 2.18
CA ASP A 314 14.38 -17.78 1.29
C ASP A 314 14.43 -18.84 0.18
N ILE A 315 15.64 -19.23 -0.25
CA ILE A 315 15.87 -20.27 -1.25
C ILE A 315 15.83 -21.66 -0.60
N LEU A 316 16.61 -21.88 0.46
CA LEU A 316 16.81 -23.19 1.09
C LEU A 316 15.72 -23.55 2.10
N LYS A 317 14.81 -22.60 2.45
CA LYS A 317 13.60 -22.73 3.28
C LYS A 317 13.85 -22.90 4.77
N THR A 318 14.91 -23.58 5.20
CA THR A 318 15.15 -23.85 6.63
C THR A 318 16.59 -23.61 7.03
N ARG A 319 16.82 -23.18 8.29
CA ARG A 319 18.16 -23.00 8.87
C ARG A 319 19.02 -24.28 8.80
N PRO A 320 18.52 -25.48 9.14
CA PRO A 320 19.33 -26.70 9.01
C PRO A 320 19.86 -26.93 7.60
N LYS A 321 19.05 -26.66 6.56
CA LYS A 321 19.49 -26.78 5.16
C LYS A 321 20.54 -25.73 4.81
N CYS A 322 20.40 -24.51 5.34
CA CYS A 322 21.43 -23.48 5.17
C CYS A 322 22.76 -23.89 5.81
N ILE A 323 22.73 -24.40 7.05
CA ILE A 323 23.92 -24.88 7.74
C ILE A 323 24.58 -26.03 6.97
N LYS A 324 23.81 -27.00 6.49
CA LYS A 324 24.30 -28.11 5.68
C LYS A 324 25.00 -27.60 4.41
N ALA A 325 24.37 -26.72 3.65
CA ALA A 325 24.95 -26.16 2.43
C ALA A 325 26.23 -25.37 2.71
N ALA A 326 26.28 -24.57 3.78
CA ALA A 326 27.47 -23.84 4.18
C ALA A 326 28.65 -24.80 4.50
N LYS A 327 28.38 -25.88 5.22
CA LYS A 327 29.39 -26.90 5.53
C LYS A 327 29.92 -27.61 4.28
N GLU A 328 29.03 -27.95 3.34
CA GLU A 328 29.42 -28.56 2.06
C GLU A 328 30.32 -27.62 1.23
N TYR A 329 30.03 -26.33 1.15
CA TYR A 329 30.87 -25.36 0.46
C TYR A 329 32.22 -25.17 1.15
N LEU A 330 32.27 -25.04 2.49
CA LEU A 330 33.51 -24.90 3.24
C LEU A 330 34.40 -26.16 3.11
N ALA A 331 33.81 -27.34 3.14
CA ALA A 331 34.52 -28.60 2.89
C ALA A 331 35.13 -28.65 1.48
N ALA A 332 34.44 -28.05 0.48
CA ALA A 332 34.94 -27.88 -0.88
C ALA A 332 35.94 -26.72 -1.04
N LYS A 333 36.43 -26.11 0.05
CA LYS A 333 37.34 -24.95 0.08
C LYS A 333 36.79 -23.70 -0.61
N LYS A 334 35.47 -23.49 -0.57
CA LYS A 334 34.81 -22.32 -1.07
C LYS A 334 34.38 -21.43 0.09
N SER A 335 34.72 -20.15 0.01
CA SER A 335 34.21 -19.13 0.96
C SER A 335 32.69 -18.97 0.84
N VAL A 336 32.02 -18.74 1.97
CA VAL A 336 30.55 -18.73 2.05
C VAL A 336 30.06 -17.40 2.58
N VAL A 337 28.95 -16.90 2.02
CA VAL A 337 28.18 -15.81 2.62
C VAL A 337 26.78 -16.26 2.96
N VAL A 338 26.37 -15.96 4.19
CA VAL A 338 25.01 -16.22 4.70
C VAL A 338 24.17 -14.97 4.56
N ASP A 339 23.41 -14.89 3.48
CA ASP A 339 22.51 -13.78 3.17
C ASP A 339 21.14 -13.96 3.84
N ASN A 340 21.13 -13.80 5.17
CA ASN A 340 19.95 -13.81 6.02
C ASN A 340 19.92 -12.54 6.89
N THR A 341 18.85 -12.34 7.67
CA THR A 341 18.73 -11.18 8.58
C THR A 341 19.65 -11.27 9.79
N ASN A 342 19.90 -12.47 10.31
CA ASN A 342 20.78 -12.79 11.46
C ASN A 342 20.65 -11.77 12.61
N ALA A 343 19.41 -11.52 13.05
CA ALA A 343 19.03 -10.38 13.88
C ALA A 343 19.62 -10.41 15.29
N ASP A 344 19.84 -11.58 15.85
CA ASP A 344 20.21 -11.79 17.26
C ASP A 344 21.47 -12.64 17.42
N PRO A 345 22.17 -12.52 18.57
CA PRO A 345 23.40 -13.29 18.84
C PRO A 345 23.21 -14.81 18.82
N GLU A 346 22.04 -15.32 19.25
CA GLU A 346 21.75 -16.76 19.21
C GLU A 346 21.75 -17.27 17.77
N THR A 347 21.08 -16.54 16.87
CA THR A 347 21.08 -16.87 15.43
C THR A 347 22.48 -16.80 14.83
N ARG A 348 23.28 -15.79 15.17
CA ARG A 348 24.67 -15.64 14.70
C ARG A 348 25.59 -16.69 15.28
N GLY A 349 25.35 -17.10 16.53
CA GLY A 349 26.11 -18.13 17.22
C GLY A 349 26.18 -19.48 16.47
N HIS A 350 25.09 -19.87 15.79
CA HIS A 350 25.11 -21.06 14.95
C HIS A 350 26.15 -21.00 13.83
N TRP A 351 26.41 -19.82 13.28
CA TRP A 351 27.38 -19.61 12.22
C TRP A 351 28.82 -19.56 12.80
N VAL A 352 28.96 -19.00 13.99
CA VAL A 352 30.25 -19.04 14.74
C VAL A 352 30.66 -20.49 15.00
N GLU A 353 29.75 -21.35 15.39
CA GLU A 353 30.06 -22.78 15.59
C GLU A 353 30.46 -23.49 14.27
N VAL A 354 29.79 -23.14 13.14
CA VAL A 354 30.19 -23.65 11.81
C VAL A 354 31.62 -23.17 11.47
N ALA A 355 31.94 -21.92 11.69
CA ALA A 355 33.27 -21.38 11.41
C ALA A 355 34.38 -22.07 12.27
N LYS A 356 34.09 -22.31 13.55
CA LYS A 356 35.00 -23.06 14.45
C LYS A 356 35.23 -24.49 13.97
N GLU A 357 34.19 -25.21 13.56
CA GLU A 357 34.27 -26.58 13.06
C GLU A 357 35.21 -26.70 11.85
N PHE A 358 35.21 -25.69 10.97
CA PHE A 358 36.06 -25.67 9.78
C PHE A 358 37.39 -24.90 10.00
N ASN A 359 37.63 -24.36 11.19
CA ASN A 359 38.76 -23.53 11.53
C ASN A 359 38.96 -22.37 10.55
N VAL A 360 37.88 -21.64 10.23
CA VAL A 360 37.88 -20.47 9.33
C VAL A 360 37.48 -19.21 10.08
N PRO A 361 37.99 -18.04 9.70
CA PRO A 361 37.50 -16.78 10.26
C PRO A 361 36.04 -16.54 9.86
N ILE A 362 35.27 -15.92 10.78
CA ILE A 362 33.89 -15.48 10.54
C ILE A 362 33.78 -13.98 10.66
N ARG A 363 33.31 -13.33 9.60
CA ARG A 363 33.13 -11.89 9.53
C ARG A 363 31.63 -11.54 9.43
N CYS A 364 31.26 -10.41 9.99
CA CYS A 364 29.90 -9.89 9.88
C CYS A 364 29.86 -8.63 9.02
N VAL A 365 28.99 -8.59 8.01
CA VAL A 365 28.62 -7.35 7.30
C VAL A 365 27.31 -6.86 7.90
N TYR A 366 27.39 -5.74 8.62
CA TYR A 366 26.27 -5.14 9.31
C TYR A 366 25.68 -3.98 8.51
N PHE A 367 24.42 -4.13 8.08
CA PHE A 367 23.66 -3.14 7.32
C PHE A 367 22.88 -2.24 8.27
N SER A 368 23.27 -0.96 8.34
CA SER A 368 22.77 0.02 9.31
C SER A 368 21.54 0.81 8.83
N ALA A 369 20.95 0.42 7.68
CA ALA A 369 19.78 1.09 7.12
C ALA A 369 18.61 1.19 8.13
N SER A 370 18.02 2.40 8.26
CA SER A 370 16.91 2.67 9.17
C SER A 370 15.67 1.83 8.84
N PRO A 371 14.78 1.59 9.82
CA PRO A 371 13.56 0.82 9.58
C PRO A 371 12.67 1.39 8.47
N ASP A 372 12.55 2.72 8.39
CA ASP A 372 11.73 3.36 7.37
C ASP A 372 12.37 3.27 5.99
N LEU A 373 13.69 3.42 5.89
CA LEU A 373 14.42 3.18 4.66
C LEU A 373 14.24 1.72 4.18
N CYS A 374 14.31 0.76 5.08
CA CYS A 374 14.10 -0.65 4.75
C CYS A 374 12.68 -0.94 4.25
N ARG A 375 11.66 -0.34 4.87
CA ARG A 375 10.26 -0.42 4.41
C ARG A 375 10.07 0.24 3.05
N HIS A 376 10.68 1.42 2.86
CA HIS A 376 10.69 2.13 1.59
C HIS A 376 11.29 1.27 0.48
N ASN A 377 12.49 0.74 0.66
CA ASN A 377 13.13 -0.16 -0.30
C ASN A 377 12.26 -1.37 -0.63
N ASN A 378 11.59 -1.95 0.36
CA ASN A 378 10.68 -3.08 0.16
C ASN A 378 9.47 -2.68 -0.70
N ALA A 379 8.88 -1.51 -0.47
CA ALA A 379 7.74 -1.01 -1.23
C ALA A 379 8.13 -0.67 -2.67
N VAL A 380 9.26 0.05 -2.85
CA VAL A 380 9.79 0.40 -4.19
C VAL A 380 10.01 -0.85 -5.02
N ARG A 381 10.80 -1.81 -4.53
CA ARG A 381 11.14 -3.01 -5.31
C ARG A 381 9.92 -3.88 -5.62
N ALA A 382 8.96 -4.01 -4.71
CA ALA A 382 7.76 -4.82 -4.93
C ALA A 382 6.85 -4.25 -6.03
N ALA A 383 6.88 -2.93 -6.25
CA ALA A 383 6.08 -2.24 -7.23
C ALA A 383 6.81 -2.01 -8.58
N ASN A 384 8.15 -2.21 -8.63
CA ASN A 384 8.96 -1.88 -9.81
C ASN A 384 9.85 -3.07 -10.18
N GLN A 385 9.55 -3.71 -11.30
CA GLN A 385 10.28 -4.90 -11.77
C GLN A 385 11.75 -4.61 -12.05
N ASP A 386 12.07 -3.46 -12.63
CA ASP A 386 13.45 -3.05 -12.95
C ASP A 386 14.34 -2.88 -11.69
N LEU A 387 13.72 -2.60 -10.54
CA LEU A 387 14.36 -2.49 -9.24
C LEU A 387 14.24 -3.78 -8.40
N ASN A 388 13.75 -4.86 -9.00
CA ASN A 388 13.45 -6.12 -8.33
C ASN A 388 13.99 -7.35 -9.08
N PRO A 389 15.31 -7.48 -9.27
CA PRO A 389 15.90 -8.57 -10.08
C PRO A 389 15.57 -9.97 -9.54
N GLU A 390 15.29 -10.11 -8.24
CA GLU A 390 14.93 -11.39 -7.62
C GLU A 390 13.41 -11.63 -7.56
N SER A 391 12.58 -10.79 -8.20
CA SER A 391 11.11 -10.90 -8.27
C SER A 391 10.44 -11.06 -6.89
N ARG A 392 10.94 -10.35 -5.89
CA ARG A 392 10.45 -10.43 -4.51
C ARG A 392 9.11 -9.72 -4.37
N THR A 393 8.18 -10.34 -3.66
CA THR A 393 6.89 -9.75 -3.30
C THR A 393 7.01 -8.77 -2.13
N LEU A 394 6.00 -7.92 -1.96
CA LEU A 394 5.91 -7.00 -0.82
C LEU A 394 5.88 -7.78 0.49
N LEU A 395 6.87 -7.57 1.35
CA LEU A 395 6.90 -8.16 2.68
C LEU A 395 5.93 -7.43 3.61
N PRO A 396 5.16 -8.16 4.43
CA PRO A 396 4.25 -7.56 5.39
C PRO A 396 5.01 -6.86 6.53
N GLY A 397 4.40 -5.84 7.12
CA GLY A 397 5.00 -5.05 8.22
C GLY A 397 5.44 -5.87 9.42
N ILE A 398 4.81 -7.03 9.67
CA ILE A 398 5.17 -7.95 10.76
C ILE A 398 6.61 -8.48 10.62
N ALA A 399 7.12 -8.65 9.39
CA ALA A 399 8.49 -9.12 9.17
C ALA A 399 9.54 -8.09 9.66
N PHE A 400 9.25 -6.80 9.51
CA PHE A 400 10.10 -5.72 10.03
C PHE A 400 9.98 -5.61 11.55
N GLY A 401 8.77 -5.72 12.10
CA GLY A 401 8.53 -5.72 13.55
C GLY A 401 9.22 -6.89 14.25
N ASP A 402 9.18 -8.09 13.66
CA ASP A 402 9.88 -9.25 14.20
C ASP A 402 11.40 -9.06 14.21
N PHE A 403 11.95 -8.52 13.11
CA PHE A 403 13.38 -8.19 13.08
C PHE A 403 13.75 -7.20 14.19
N LEU A 404 13.04 -6.07 14.28
CA LEU A 404 13.34 -5.01 15.26
C LEU A 404 13.24 -5.51 16.71
N ARG A 405 12.25 -6.35 17.01
CA ARG A 405 12.09 -6.94 18.35
C ARG A 405 13.27 -7.82 18.76
N ARG A 406 13.86 -8.56 17.83
CA ARG A 406 14.95 -9.50 18.07
C ARG A 406 16.33 -8.88 17.88
N PHE A 407 16.42 -7.78 17.14
CA PHE A 407 17.69 -7.20 16.72
C PHE A 407 18.53 -6.78 17.92
N LYS A 408 19.78 -7.27 17.89
CA LYS A 408 20.90 -6.79 18.70
C LYS A 408 22.08 -6.55 17.80
N GLU A 409 22.70 -5.40 17.92
CA GLU A 409 23.87 -5.04 17.11
C GLU A 409 24.97 -6.10 17.27
N PRO A 410 25.60 -6.56 16.18
CA PRO A 410 26.66 -7.56 16.26
C PRO A 410 27.88 -7.02 17.00
N ALA A 411 28.52 -7.87 17.79
CA ALA A 411 29.72 -7.53 18.57
C ALA A 411 30.81 -8.58 18.39
N LEU A 412 32.10 -8.15 18.44
CA LEU A 412 33.24 -9.05 18.32
C LEU A 412 33.25 -10.10 19.45
N SER A 413 32.68 -9.77 20.61
CA SER A 413 32.55 -10.70 21.74
C SER A 413 31.69 -11.94 21.44
N GLU A 414 30.94 -11.96 20.36
CA GLU A 414 30.16 -13.12 19.89
C GLU A 414 31.07 -14.19 19.22
N GLY A 415 32.37 -13.91 19.03
CA GLY A 415 33.30 -14.78 18.32
C GLY A 415 33.52 -14.41 16.86
N LEU A 416 33.05 -13.22 16.45
CA LEU A 416 33.29 -12.65 15.13
C LEU A 416 34.73 -12.12 15.04
N THR A 417 35.40 -12.34 13.91
CA THR A 417 36.76 -11.83 13.68
C THR A 417 36.79 -10.39 13.18
N ASP A 418 35.70 -9.95 12.52
CA ASP A 418 35.57 -8.61 11.95
C ASP A 418 34.10 -8.23 11.78
N ILE A 419 33.79 -6.93 11.88
CA ILE A 419 32.48 -6.36 11.64
C ILE A 419 32.62 -5.18 10.68
N VAL A 420 32.15 -5.35 9.45
CA VAL A 420 32.09 -4.30 8.44
C VAL A 420 30.73 -3.64 8.49
N ARG A 421 30.66 -2.37 8.90
CA ARG A 421 29.42 -1.59 8.85
C ARG A 421 29.21 -1.05 7.44
N VAL A 422 28.00 -1.23 6.91
CA VAL A 422 27.60 -0.77 5.60
C VAL A 422 26.37 0.14 5.73
N ASP A 423 26.54 1.40 5.39
CA ASP A 423 25.47 2.36 5.28
C ASP A 423 24.82 2.27 3.88
N PHE A 424 23.53 2.51 3.83
CA PHE A 424 22.80 2.44 2.56
C PHE A 424 23.28 3.54 1.59
N ARG A 425 23.53 3.12 0.36
CA ARG A 425 23.74 4.02 -0.78
C ARG A 425 22.86 3.57 -1.93
N PHE A 426 22.07 4.48 -2.45
CA PHE A 426 21.27 4.19 -3.64
C PHE A 426 22.18 4.03 -4.86
N ARG A 427 21.92 3.01 -5.67
CA ARG A 427 22.60 2.75 -6.94
C ARG A 427 21.56 2.50 -8.02
N GLY A 428 21.68 3.16 -9.13
CA GLY A 428 20.79 3.04 -10.26
C GLY A 428 20.92 4.20 -11.23
N ASN A 429 20.34 4.03 -12.42
CA ASN A 429 20.28 5.08 -13.43
C ASN A 429 19.32 6.22 -13.02
N ALA A 430 19.21 7.25 -13.86
CA ALA A 430 18.38 8.41 -13.60
C ALA A 430 16.89 8.05 -13.41
N ASP A 431 16.37 7.09 -14.15
CA ASP A 431 14.97 6.64 -14.03
C ASP A 431 14.74 5.89 -12.72
N ALA A 432 15.64 4.97 -12.36
CA ALA A 432 15.61 4.28 -11.08
C ALA A 432 15.70 5.28 -9.90
N LYS A 433 16.56 6.30 -10.01
CA LYS A 433 16.71 7.37 -9.03
C LYS A 433 15.41 8.17 -8.88
N ARG A 434 14.77 8.52 -9.98
CA ARG A 434 13.49 9.23 -10.00
C ARG A 434 12.37 8.43 -9.32
N VAL A 435 12.26 7.13 -9.64
CA VAL A 435 11.26 6.23 -9.04
C VAL A 435 11.52 6.04 -7.56
N TRP A 436 12.77 5.73 -7.19
CA TRP A 436 13.14 5.46 -5.80
C TRP A 436 13.03 6.70 -4.92
N GLY A 437 13.27 7.90 -5.46
CA GLY A 437 13.20 9.17 -4.74
C GLY A 437 11.77 9.62 -4.38
N GLN A 438 10.74 8.94 -4.85
CA GLN A 438 9.35 9.19 -4.45
C GLN A 438 9.04 8.60 -3.08
N TYR A 439 8.00 9.10 -2.41
CA TYR A 439 7.46 8.50 -1.20
C TYR A 439 6.67 7.21 -1.54
N TRP A 440 6.99 6.11 -0.87
CA TRP A 440 6.35 4.80 -1.09
C TRP A 440 5.67 4.24 0.16
N ILE A 441 5.95 4.82 1.35
CA ILE A 441 5.43 4.42 2.67
C ILE A 441 4.82 5.61 3.41
#